data_d10518dae966bd983c82aabbdc017e53
#
_entry.id   d10518dae966bd983c82aabbdc017e53
#
_cell.length_a   1.000
_cell.length_b   1.000
_cell.length_c   1.000
_cell.angle_alpha   90.00
_cell.angle_beta   90.00
_cell.angle_gamma   90.00
#
_symmetry.space_group_name_H-M   'P 1'
#
loop_
_entity.id
_entity.type
_entity.pdbx_description
1 polymer ?
#
loop_
_entity_poly.entity_id
_entity_poly.type
_entity_poly.pdbx_seq_one_letter_code
_entity_poly.pdbx_strand_id
1 'polypeptide(L)'
;MKVIVRDEAAQDLEAIFTWIAKDSPASAVKVLRTIRRRIDLLLTPGMARLGRLGADAGTLELVEPPYVIVYEVHDDRGEIVILSVVHGARDR
;
A
#
# COMPACT_ATOMS: atom_id res chain seq x y z
N MET A 1 15.74 -3.20 -5.57
CA MET A 1 14.61 -2.29 -5.85
C MET A 1 14.36 -1.37 -4.68
N LYS A 2 13.78 -0.22 -4.93
CA LYS A 2 13.39 0.71 -3.88
C LYS A 2 11.92 1.03 -3.97
N VAL A 3 11.33 1.40 -2.84
CA VAL A 3 9.91 1.79 -2.77
C VAL A 3 9.78 3.29 -2.93
N ILE A 4 8.92 3.71 -3.84
CA ILE A 4 8.53 5.10 -4.03
C ILE A 4 7.07 5.22 -3.61
N VAL A 5 6.77 6.12 -2.69
CA VAL A 5 5.39 6.37 -2.26
C VAL A 5 4.93 7.66 -2.91
N ARG A 6 3.93 7.57 -3.78
CA ARG A 6 3.37 8.77 -4.43
C ARG A 6 2.61 9.62 -3.41
N ASP A 7 2.46 10.90 -3.74
CA ASP A 7 1.77 11.84 -2.85
C ASP A 7 0.36 11.39 -2.50
N GLU A 8 -0.38 10.85 -3.48
CA GLU A 8 -1.72 10.33 -3.22
C GLU A 8 -1.70 9.22 -2.17
N ALA A 9 -0.77 8.28 -2.30
CA ALA A 9 -0.64 7.19 -1.34
C ALA A 9 -0.24 7.70 0.05
N ALA A 10 0.66 8.68 0.10
CA ALA A 10 1.06 9.29 1.36
C ALA A 10 -0.13 9.97 2.04
N GLN A 11 -0.96 10.66 1.26
CA GLN A 11 -2.18 11.29 1.76
C GLN A 11 -3.18 10.24 2.25
N ASP A 12 -3.30 9.13 1.52
CA ASP A 12 -4.18 8.03 1.94
C ASP A 12 -3.76 7.48 3.29
N LEU A 13 -2.46 7.25 3.47
CA LEU A 13 -1.93 6.74 4.75
C LEU A 13 -2.18 7.71 5.89
N GLU A 14 -1.99 9.00 5.63
CA GLU A 14 -2.25 10.04 6.62
C GLU A 14 -3.73 10.07 7.00
N ALA A 15 -4.62 9.96 6.02
CA ALA A 15 -6.07 9.95 6.25
C ALA A 15 -6.49 8.72 7.07
N ILE A 16 -5.92 7.56 6.77
CA ILE A 16 -6.18 6.34 7.54
C ILE A 16 -5.74 6.52 8.99
N PHE A 17 -4.53 7.06 9.19
CA PHE A 17 -4.01 7.31 10.53
C PHE A 17 -4.93 8.24 11.30
N THR A 18 -5.28 9.38 10.72
CA THR A 18 -6.11 10.39 11.37
C THR A 18 -7.47 9.82 11.77
N TRP A 19 -8.07 9.03 10.88
CA TRP A 19 -9.38 8.42 11.13
C TRP A 19 -9.33 7.47 12.33
N ILE A 20 -8.35 6.57 12.35
CA ILE A 20 -8.23 5.58 13.43
C ILE A 20 -7.81 6.23 14.74
N ALA A 21 -6.93 7.22 14.67
CA ALA A 21 -6.38 7.88 15.86
C ALA A 21 -7.44 8.66 16.65
N LYS A 22 -8.58 8.99 16.04
CA LYS A 22 -9.69 9.61 16.75
C LYS A 22 -10.16 8.75 17.91
N ASP A 23 -10.16 7.42 17.70
CA ASP A 23 -10.59 6.48 18.73
C ASP A 23 -9.41 5.87 19.49
N SER A 24 -8.31 5.59 18.78
CA SER A 24 -7.16 4.93 19.39
C SER A 24 -5.88 5.25 18.63
N PRO A 25 -5.06 6.19 19.13
CA PRO A 25 -3.76 6.46 18.52
C PRO A 25 -2.86 5.22 18.45
N ALA A 26 -2.92 4.36 19.46
CA ALA A 26 -2.12 3.13 19.46
C ALA A 26 -2.53 2.19 18.32
N SER A 27 -3.83 2.08 18.04
CA SER A 27 -4.34 1.28 16.93
C SER A 27 -3.92 1.86 15.58
N ALA A 28 -3.92 3.19 15.47
CA ALA A 28 -3.48 3.87 14.26
C ALA A 28 -2.02 3.53 13.93
N VAL A 29 -1.15 3.59 14.93
CA VAL A 29 0.27 3.24 14.76
C VAL A 29 0.41 1.78 14.32
N LYS A 30 -0.35 0.88 14.94
CA LYS A 30 -0.29 -0.55 14.63
C LYS A 30 -0.72 -0.82 13.18
N VAL A 31 -1.81 -0.19 12.73
CA VAL A 31 -2.32 -0.38 11.38
C VAL A 31 -1.30 0.12 10.35
N LEU A 32 -0.74 1.31 10.54
CA LEU A 32 0.25 1.85 9.62
C LEU A 32 1.51 0.98 9.58
N ARG A 33 1.93 0.46 10.71
CA ARG A 33 3.08 -0.45 10.78
C ARG A 33 2.82 -1.73 9.99
N THR A 34 1.62 -2.28 10.11
CA THR A 34 1.24 -3.50 9.38
C THR A 34 1.24 -3.25 7.87
N ILE A 35 0.66 -2.12 7.43
CA ILE A 35 0.67 -1.75 6.01
C ILE A 35 2.11 -1.62 5.52
N ARG A 36 2.97 -0.96 6.29
CA ARG A 36 4.36 -0.77 5.91
C ARG A 36 5.10 -2.11 5.76
N ARG A 37 4.85 -3.04 6.68
CA ARG A 37 5.47 -4.37 6.59
C ARG A 37 5.07 -5.09 5.31
N ARG A 38 3.82 -4.95 4.90
CA ARG A 38 3.34 -5.56 3.66
C ARG A 38 4.05 -4.95 2.45
N ILE A 39 4.20 -3.63 2.45
CA ILE A 39 4.93 -2.95 1.38
C ILE A 39 6.39 -3.41 1.36
N ASP A 40 7.03 -3.46 2.52
CA ASP A 40 8.44 -3.87 2.62
C ASP A 40 8.66 -5.31 2.15
N LEU A 41 7.66 -6.17 2.28
CA LEU A 41 7.74 -7.54 1.80
C LEU A 41 7.98 -7.60 0.30
N LEU A 42 7.49 -6.61 -0.45
CA LEU A 42 7.70 -6.54 -1.90
C LEU A 42 9.17 -6.36 -2.27
N LEU A 43 10.00 -5.88 -1.34
CA LEU A 43 11.45 -5.72 -1.58
C LEU A 43 12.22 -7.02 -1.47
N THR A 44 11.61 -8.08 -0.94
CA THR A 44 12.22 -9.41 -0.90
C THR A 44 12.42 -9.90 -2.34
N PRO A 45 13.60 -10.38 -2.70
CA PRO A 45 13.86 -10.86 -4.06
C PRO A 45 12.79 -11.86 -4.52
N GLY A 46 12.24 -11.62 -5.70
CA GLY A 46 11.20 -12.46 -6.29
C GLY A 46 9.78 -12.14 -5.82
N MET A 47 9.61 -11.19 -4.88
CA MET A 47 8.30 -10.91 -4.28
C MET A 47 7.65 -9.63 -4.79
N ALA A 48 8.29 -8.90 -5.70
CA ALA A 48 7.77 -7.61 -6.16
C ALA A 48 6.35 -7.70 -6.74
N ARG A 49 6.03 -8.82 -7.41
CA ARG A 49 4.71 -9.02 -8.01
C ARG A 49 3.82 -9.97 -7.21
N LEU A 50 3.98 -9.94 -5.89
CA LEU A 50 3.19 -10.77 -4.97
C LEU A 50 1.70 -10.46 -5.06
N GLY A 51 1.34 -9.21 -5.34
CA GLY A 51 -0.05 -8.78 -5.42
C GLY A 51 -0.79 -9.40 -6.59
N ARG A 52 -2.12 -9.31 -6.54
CA ARG A 52 -3.00 -9.74 -7.64
C ARG A 52 -3.10 -8.62 -8.68
N LEU A 53 -3.55 -8.95 -9.89
CA LEU A 53 -3.77 -7.95 -10.93
C LEU A 53 -4.79 -6.91 -10.45
N GLY A 54 -4.47 -5.64 -10.67
CA GLY A 54 -5.35 -4.54 -10.30
C GLY A 54 -6.37 -4.24 -11.39
N ALA A 55 -7.28 -3.30 -11.07
CA ALA A 55 -8.34 -2.88 -11.98
C ALA A 55 -7.77 -2.17 -13.22
N ASP A 56 -6.72 -1.37 -13.03
CA ASP A 56 -6.09 -0.66 -14.13
C ASP A 56 -4.91 -1.46 -14.68
N ALA A 57 -4.69 -1.36 -15.98
CA ALA A 57 -3.60 -2.08 -16.63
C ALA A 57 -2.26 -1.70 -16.02
N GLY A 58 -1.42 -2.70 -15.77
CA GLY A 58 -0.08 -2.49 -15.21
C GLY A 58 -0.06 -2.33 -13.70
N THR A 59 -1.21 -2.30 -13.03
CA THR A 59 -1.26 -2.19 -11.57
C THR A 59 -1.42 -3.55 -10.91
N LEU A 60 -0.94 -3.61 -9.66
CA LEU A 60 -1.08 -4.77 -8.79
C LEU A 60 -1.72 -4.31 -7.48
N GLU A 61 -2.38 -5.23 -6.80
CA GLU A 61 -3.04 -4.96 -5.54
C GLU A 61 -2.56 -5.94 -4.48
N LEU A 62 -2.10 -5.40 -3.37
CA LEU A 62 -1.71 -6.21 -2.21
C LEU A 62 -2.73 -5.97 -1.11
N VAL A 63 -3.43 -7.04 -0.71
CA VAL A 63 -4.51 -6.92 0.26
C VAL A 63 -3.99 -7.07 1.68
N GLU A 64 -4.25 -6.05 2.48
CA GLU A 64 -4.05 -6.08 3.94
C GLU A 64 -5.38 -5.64 4.54
N PRO A 65 -6.30 -6.58 4.80
CA PRO A 65 -7.68 -6.23 5.16
C PRO A 65 -7.75 -5.25 6.32
N PRO A 66 -8.61 -4.25 6.24
CA PRO A 66 -9.59 -3.97 5.18
C PRO A 66 -9.02 -3.11 4.03
N TYR A 67 -7.71 -2.95 3.95
CA TYR A 67 -7.06 -2.05 2.99
C TYR A 67 -6.53 -2.80 1.78
N VAL A 68 -6.45 -2.08 0.67
CA VAL A 68 -5.84 -2.57 -0.57
C VAL A 68 -4.76 -1.58 -0.97
N ILE A 69 -3.55 -2.08 -1.12
CA ILE A 69 -2.39 -1.29 -1.53
C ILE A 69 -2.24 -1.46 -3.03
N VAL A 70 -2.40 -0.37 -3.79
CA VAL A 70 -2.30 -0.39 -5.24
C VAL A 70 -0.90 0.07 -5.63
N TYR A 71 -0.22 -0.71 -6.46
CA TYR A 71 1.17 -0.40 -6.81
C TYR A 71 1.53 -0.85 -8.22
N GLU A 72 2.66 -0.38 -8.69
CA GLU A 72 3.27 -0.77 -9.97
C GLU A 72 4.71 -1.19 -9.74
N VAL A 73 5.20 -2.07 -10.60
CA VAL A 73 6.61 -2.48 -10.60
C VAL A 73 7.26 -1.96 -11.87
N HIS A 74 8.30 -1.15 -11.72
CA HIS A 74 9.06 -0.59 -12.83
C HIS A 74 10.46 -1.20 -12.84
N ASP A 75 10.61 -2.31 -13.55
CA ASP A 75 11.88 -3.05 -13.60
C ASP A 75 13.01 -2.22 -14.19
N ASP A 76 12.70 -1.40 -15.17
CA ASP A 76 13.69 -0.55 -15.85
C ASP A 76 14.34 0.47 -14.90
N ARG A 77 13.62 0.88 -13.85
CA ARG A 77 14.13 1.83 -12.86
C ARG A 77 14.45 1.20 -11.51
N GLY A 78 14.16 -0.11 -11.37
CA GLY A 78 14.33 -0.78 -10.09
C GLY A 78 13.43 -0.22 -9.00
N GLU A 79 12.20 0.14 -9.35
CA GLU A 79 11.25 0.79 -8.44
C GLU A 79 9.95 0.04 -8.27
N ILE A 80 9.46 0.05 -7.04
CA ILE A 80 8.08 -0.34 -6.71
C ILE A 80 7.38 0.95 -6.31
N VAL A 81 6.37 1.35 -7.09
CA VAL A 81 5.69 2.63 -6.90
C VAL A 81 4.33 2.39 -6.26
N ILE A 82 4.15 2.89 -5.04
CA ILE A 82 2.87 2.78 -4.34
C ILE A 82 2.00 3.94 -4.81
N LEU A 83 0.87 3.61 -5.46
CA LEU A 83 -0.02 4.58 -6.08
C LEU A 83 -1.10 5.08 -5.13
N SER A 84 -1.70 4.16 -4.36
CA SER A 84 -2.77 4.51 -3.44
C SER A 84 -2.96 3.41 -2.41
N VAL A 85 -3.61 3.76 -1.31
CA VAL A 85 -4.03 2.80 -0.27
C VAL A 85 -5.50 3.09 0.00
N VAL A 86 -6.35 2.15 -0.35
CA VAL A 86 -7.79 2.35 -0.30
C VAL A 86 -8.45 1.34 0.63
N HIS A 87 -9.64 1.69 1.13
CA HIS A 87 -10.44 0.76 1.92
C HIS A 87 -11.21 -0.14 0.93
N GLY A 88 -10.89 -1.43 0.93
CA GLY A 88 -11.39 -2.36 -0.09
C GLY A 88 -12.92 -2.38 -0.23
N ALA A 89 -13.64 -2.19 0.86
CA ALA A 89 -15.10 -2.21 0.82
C ALA A 89 -15.71 -0.99 0.14
N ARG A 90 -14.97 0.12 0.01
CA ARG A 90 -15.48 1.36 -0.56
C ARG A 90 -15.28 1.47 -2.06
N ASP A 91 -14.27 0.81 -2.59
CA ASP A 91 -13.84 1.00 -3.98
C ASP A 91 -14.24 -0.15 -4.89
N ARG A 92 -15.20 -0.92 -4.44
CA ARG A 92 -15.67 -2.08 -5.18
C ARG A 92 -17.18 -2.03 -5.53
#